data_e0157b5ef47b0cd0b877ae0972bdd8a5
#
_entry.id   e0157b5ef47b0cd0b877ae0972bdd8a5
#
_cell.length_a   1.000
_cell.length_b   1.000
_cell.length_c   1.000
_cell.angle_alpha   90.00
_cell.angle_beta   90.00
_cell.angle_gamma   90.00
#
_symmetry.space_group_name_H-M   'P 1'
#
loop_
_entity.id
_entity.type
_entity.pdbx_description
1 polymer ?
#
loop_
_entity_poly.entity_id
_entity_poly.type
_entity_poly.pdbx_seq_one_letter_code
_entity_poly.pdbx_strand_id
1 'polypeptide(L)'
;GTSGNAFVQHPNADKHGHLVMHPEFTNPPEHHGIIEERFGKWPPKNAPAAELVIRTADVAMEYALEQNPDVLMVWFPEPDTSQHAFGVDSAEAQEMYTLADGQLRRLLEAICRDDVTPDTFIVSDHGYSTIDEVIDVPAKLADAGFAVAGKSQSPEIIIAENGGSVLLYIPNEKTGVGTRLIEWLVDQPWVGAIATDIDQVRSEEFTSLKSLGLVGTRSPDIAVTLRSSLTGKASPNVASGAAAGGQVGVGSHGGGSSAEMHNTLIAHGPSFKSGVNSYLPSGNIDVLPTILTLLGLHVPDHVQGRVLREALSNSETVPTNIQPALVEHGSSRLATFGNYSYLCEFG
;
A
#
# COMPACT_ATOMS: atom_id res chain seq x y z
N GLY A 1 -8.08 3.42 -7.09
CA GLY A 1 -6.86 3.29 -7.86
C GLY A 1 -6.71 4.35 -8.93
N THR A 2 -5.53 4.48 -9.48
CA THR A 2 -5.24 5.35 -10.63
C THR A 2 -5.19 4.55 -11.93
N SER A 3 -5.34 5.21 -13.08
CA SER A 3 -5.16 4.58 -14.40
C SER A 3 -3.77 3.92 -14.54
N GLY A 4 -2.73 4.53 -13.96
CA GLY A 4 -1.40 3.95 -13.92
C GLY A 4 -1.32 2.64 -13.14
N ASN A 5 -1.97 2.56 -11.99
CA ASN A 5 -2.05 1.34 -11.19
C ASN A 5 -2.84 0.25 -11.92
N ALA A 6 -3.97 0.57 -12.52
CA ALA A 6 -4.74 -0.37 -13.33
C ALA A 6 -3.91 -0.96 -14.48
N PHE A 7 -3.14 -0.11 -15.18
CA PHE A 7 -2.23 -0.56 -16.24
C PHE A 7 -1.12 -1.47 -15.71
N VAL A 8 -0.48 -1.13 -14.60
CA VAL A 8 0.63 -1.93 -14.03
C VAL A 8 0.15 -3.29 -13.56
N GLN A 9 -1.05 -3.36 -12.99
CA GLN A 9 -1.62 -4.64 -12.53
C GLN A 9 -1.90 -5.60 -13.67
N HIS A 10 -2.37 -5.09 -14.82
CA HIS A 10 -2.72 -5.98 -15.93
C HIS A 10 -2.49 -5.36 -17.32
N PRO A 11 -1.23 -5.07 -17.70
CA PRO A 11 -0.91 -4.32 -18.91
C PRO A 11 -1.26 -5.04 -20.23
N ASN A 12 -1.44 -6.37 -20.19
CA ASN A 12 -1.73 -7.21 -21.35
C ASN A 12 -3.10 -7.90 -21.24
N ALA A 13 -4.07 -7.28 -20.57
CA ALA A 13 -5.40 -7.89 -20.40
C ALA A 13 -6.02 -8.31 -21.73
N ASP A 14 -5.98 -7.45 -22.75
CA ASP A 14 -6.47 -7.68 -24.11
C ASP A 14 -5.84 -8.89 -24.79
N LYS A 15 -4.58 -9.23 -24.49
CA LYS A 15 -3.86 -10.36 -25.14
C LYS A 15 -4.21 -11.73 -24.56
N HIS A 16 -4.80 -11.75 -23.36
CA HIS A 16 -5.03 -12.97 -22.60
C HIS A 16 -6.51 -13.24 -22.30
N GLY A 17 -7.42 -12.46 -22.91
CA GLY A 17 -8.86 -12.61 -22.68
C GLY A 17 -9.30 -12.15 -21.29
N HIS A 18 -8.51 -11.31 -20.65
CA HIS A 18 -8.83 -10.69 -19.37
C HIS A 18 -9.35 -9.27 -19.56
N LEU A 19 -9.85 -8.65 -18.49
CA LEU A 19 -10.49 -7.37 -18.55
C LEU A 19 -10.05 -6.50 -17.37
N VAL A 20 -9.61 -5.26 -17.67
CA VAL A 20 -9.40 -4.19 -16.70
C VAL A 20 -10.43 -3.10 -16.94
N MET A 21 -11.21 -2.76 -15.93
CA MET A 21 -12.23 -1.70 -15.99
C MET A 21 -11.83 -0.56 -15.06
N HIS A 22 -11.57 0.60 -15.64
CA HIS A 22 -11.20 1.81 -14.91
C HIS A 22 -11.75 3.03 -15.66
N PRO A 23 -12.19 4.09 -15.00
CA PRO A 23 -12.74 5.28 -15.65
C PRO A 23 -11.85 5.89 -16.74
N GLU A 24 -10.54 5.86 -16.53
CA GLU A 24 -9.53 6.44 -17.44
C GLU A 24 -8.80 5.39 -18.28
N PHE A 25 -8.90 4.10 -17.91
CA PHE A 25 -8.17 3.02 -18.56
C PHE A 25 -8.97 1.71 -18.51
N THR A 26 -9.74 1.43 -19.55
CA THR A 26 -10.39 0.14 -19.76
C THR A 26 -9.64 -0.62 -20.84
N ASN A 27 -9.30 -1.88 -20.59
CA ASN A 27 -8.57 -2.73 -21.52
C ASN A 27 -9.16 -4.15 -21.53
N PRO A 28 -9.67 -4.67 -22.64
CA PRO A 28 -9.71 -4.04 -23.98
C PRO A 28 -10.62 -2.79 -24.03
N PRO A 29 -10.30 -1.80 -24.90
CA PRO A 29 -10.97 -0.49 -24.89
C PRO A 29 -12.44 -0.52 -25.34
N GLU A 30 -12.87 -1.52 -26.09
CA GLU A 30 -14.27 -1.70 -26.53
C GLU A 30 -15.25 -1.83 -25.35
N HIS A 31 -14.79 -2.39 -24.22
CA HIS A 31 -15.61 -2.52 -23.02
C HIS A 31 -15.93 -1.16 -22.36
N HIS A 32 -15.13 -0.13 -22.59
CA HIS A 32 -15.38 1.20 -22.03
C HIS A 32 -16.73 1.76 -22.52
N GLY A 33 -16.98 1.71 -23.83
CA GLY A 33 -18.25 2.19 -24.42
C GLY A 33 -19.45 1.38 -23.92
N ILE A 34 -19.33 0.07 -23.81
CA ILE A 34 -20.39 -0.81 -23.29
C ILE A 34 -20.74 -0.47 -21.84
N ILE A 35 -19.73 -0.24 -21.00
CA ILE A 35 -19.93 0.14 -19.60
C ILE A 35 -20.63 1.49 -19.49
N GLU A 36 -20.19 2.50 -20.28
CA GLU A 36 -20.83 3.81 -20.25
C GLU A 36 -22.27 3.81 -20.81
N GLU A 37 -22.55 2.98 -21.84
CA GLU A 37 -23.91 2.81 -22.37
C GLU A 37 -24.84 2.17 -21.32
N ARG A 38 -24.37 1.17 -20.60
CA ARG A 38 -25.17 0.39 -19.64
C ARG A 38 -25.36 1.11 -18.30
N PHE A 39 -24.31 1.75 -17.79
CA PHE A 39 -24.29 2.34 -16.45
C PHE A 39 -24.23 3.88 -16.44
N GLY A 40 -24.07 4.51 -17.59
CA GLY A 40 -23.80 5.94 -17.73
C GLY A 40 -22.32 6.27 -17.49
N LYS A 41 -21.96 7.53 -17.66
CA LYS A 41 -20.58 8.01 -17.47
C LYS A 41 -20.10 7.71 -16.04
N TRP A 42 -18.82 7.45 -15.91
CA TRP A 42 -18.19 7.30 -14.62
C TRP A 42 -18.33 8.57 -13.78
N PRO A 43 -18.66 8.45 -12.48
CA PRO A 43 -18.69 9.60 -11.60
C PRO A 43 -17.32 10.27 -11.48
N PRO A 44 -17.27 11.59 -11.25
CA PRO A 44 -16.02 12.27 -11.00
C PRO A 44 -15.38 11.80 -9.70
N LYS A 45 -14.05 11.85 -9.65
CA LYS A 45 -13.28 11.53 -8.43
C LYS A 45 -13.37 12.72 -7.46
N ASN A 46 -14.42 12.78 -6.66
CA ASN A 46 -14.64 13.76 -5.59
C ASN A 46 -14.40 13.11 -4.21
N ALA A 47 -14.23 13.90 -3.20
CA ALA A 47 -14.23 13.46 -1.82
C ALA A 47 -15.53 13.96 -1.11
N PRO A 48 -16.33 13.07 -0.53
CA PRO A 48 -16.27 11.60 -0.58
C PRO A 48 -16.53 11.02 -1.98
N ALA A 49 -15.91 9.88 -2.28
CA ALA A 49 -16.06 9.19 -3.56
C ALA A 49 -17.18 8.13 -3.55
N ALA A 50 -18.28 8.40 -2.85
CA ALA A 50 -19.39 7.48 -2.63
C ALA A 50 -19.99 6.93 -3.94
N GLU A 51 -20.25 7.81 -4.91
CA GLU A 51 -20.82 7.42 -6.21
C GLU A 51 -19.88 6.52 -7.00
N LEU A 52 -18.58 6.71 -6.87
CA LEU A 52 -17.57 5.88 -7.54
C LEU A 52 -17.51 4.48 -6.89
N VAL A 53 -17.63 4.37 -5.57
CA VAL A 53 -17.72 3.07 -4.88
C VAL A 53 -18.96 2.30 -5.32
N ILE A 54 -20.13 2.96 -5.36
CA ILE A 54 -21.39 2.35 -5.80
C ILE A 54 -21.27 1.89 -7.26
N ARG A 55 -20.79 2.77 -8.15
CA ARG A 55 -20.62 2.44 -9.57
C ARG A 55 -19.64 1.28 -9.77
N THR A 56 -18.55 1.23 -9.02
CA THR A 56 -17.59 0.12 -9.08
C THR A 56 -18.25 -1.21 -8.70
N ALA A 57 -19.07 -1.20 -7.64
CA ALA A 57 -19.82 -2.37 -7.23
C ALA A 57 -20.86 -2.80 -8.29
N ASP A 58 -21.62 -1.87 -8.84
CA ASP A 58 -22.64 -2.15 -9.87
C ASP A 58 -22.01 -2.75 -11.13
N VAL A 59 -20.90 -2.17 -11.61
CA VAL A 59 -20.15 -2.72 -12.77
C VAL A 59 -19.56 -4.09 -12.45
N ALA A 60 -19.07 -4.31 -11.23
CA ALA A 60 -18.57 -5.62 -10.82
C ALA A 60 -19.68 -6.67 -10.82
N MET A 61 -20.84 -6.37 -10.24
CA MET A 61 -21.96 -7.31 -10.12
C MET A 61 -22.69 -7.59 -11.43
N GLU A 62 -22.88 -6.56 -12.25
CA GLU A 62 -23.78 -6.65 -13.40
C GLU A 62 -23.04 -6.78 -14.75
N TYR A 63 -21.72 -6.55 -14.75
CA TYR A 63 -20.93 -6.67 -15.97
C TYR A 63 -19.72 -7.59 -15.82
N ALA A 64 -18.89 -7.41 -14.77
CA ALA A 64 -17.71 -8.23 -14.61
C ALA A 64 -18.06 -9.71 -14.35
N LEU A 65 -19.07 -9.97 -13.53
CA LEU A 65 -19.52 -11.35 -13.26
C LEU A 65 -20.12 -12.03 -14.50
N GLU A 66 -20.72 -11.28 -15.44
CA GLU A 66 -21.20 -11.84 -16.73
C GLU A 66 -20.06 -12.40 -17.60
N GLN A 67 -18.83 -11.92 -17.38
CA GLN A 67 -17.64 -12.44 -18.07
C GLN A 67 -17.11 -13.75 -17.48
N ASN A 68 -17.77 -14.28 -16.44
CA ASN A 68 -17.45 -15.52 -15.74
C ASN A 68 -15.96 -15.64 -15.34
N PRO A 69 -15.42 -14.68 -14.58
CA PRO A 69 -14.01 -14.67 -14.21
C PRO A 69 -13.68 -15.74 -13.17
N ASP A 70 -12.52 -16.41 -13.28
CA ASP A 70 -11.97 -17.25 -12.21
C ASP A 70 -11.49 -16.43 -11.02
N VAL A 71 -11.01 -15.20 -11.27
CA VAL A 71 -10.56 -14.22 -10.26
C VAL A 71 -11.14 -12.87 -10.59
N LEU A 72 -11.85 -12.27 -9.64
CA LEU A 72 -12.36 -10.91 -9.71
C LEU A 72 -11.68 -10.05 -8.63
N MET A 73 -10.97 -9.01 -9.04
CA MET A 73 -10.41 -8.00 -8.14
C MET A 73 -11.24 -6.73 -8.23
N VAL A 74 -11.76 -6.27 -7.10
CA VAL A 74 -12.52 -5.02 -6.99
C VAL A 74 -11.77 -4.05 -6.09
N TRP A 75 -11.54 -2.83 -6.59
CA TRP A 75 -10.85 -1.78 -5.84
C TRP A 75 -11.81 -0.65 -5.53
N PHE A 76 -12.09 -0.43 -4.26
CA PHE A 76 -12.82 0.73 -3.78
C PHE A 76 -11.86 1.86 -3.44
N PRO A 77 -12.08 3.11 -3.94
CA PRO A 77 -11.22 4.25 -3.63
C PRO A 77 -11.47 4.84 -2.24
N GLU A 78 -12.39 4.25 -1.48
CA GLU A 78 -12.76 4.65 -0.12
C GLU A 78 -12.44 3.54 0.88
N PRO A 79 -12.09 3.90 2.11
CA PRO A 79 -12.15 5.25 2.75
C PRO A 79 -10.93 6.14 2.50
N ASP A 80 -9.95 5.73 1.68
CA ASP A 80 -8.70 6.44 1.38
C ASP A 80 -8.96 7.92 0.98
N THR A 81 -9.83 8.13 -0.02
CA THR A 81 -10.14 9.47 -0.54
C THR A 81 -10.72 10.40 0.54
N SER A 82 -11.61 9.88 1.38
CA SER A 82 -12.19 10.65 2.48
C SER A 82 -11.21 10.90 3.62
N GLN A 83 -10.36 9.93 3.94
CA GLN A 83 -9.31 10.12 4.96
C GLN A 83 -8.31 11.21 4.55
N HIS A 84 -7.92 11.24 3.28
CA HIS A 84 -7.08 12.31 2.72
C HIS A 84 -7.74 13.69 2.75
N ALA A 85 -9.05 13.76 2.57
CA ALA A 85 -9.76 15.05 2.50
C ALA A 85 -10.20 15.58 3.85
N PHE A 86 -10.62 14.70 4.77
CA PHE A 86 -11.34 15.10 5.98
C PHE A 86 -10.65 14.62 7.27
N GLY A 87 -9.74 13.64 7.20
CA GLY A 87 -9.04 13.07 8.34
C GLY A 87 -9.43 11.60 8.62
N VAL A 88 -8.54 10.89 9.29
CA VAL A 88 -8.64 9.43 9.52
C VAL A 88 -9.89 9.05 10.32
N ASP A 89 -10.25 9.85 11.32
CA ASP A 89 -11.39 9.59 12.23
C ASP A 89 -12.59 10.54 11.96
N SER A 90 -12.67 11.10 10.74
CA SER A 90 -13.75 11.98 10.35
C SER A 90 -15.06 11.24 10.16
N ALA A 91 -16.19 11.95 10.31
CA ALA A 91 -17.52 11.39 10.07
C ALA A 91 -17.66 10.90 8.62
N GLU A 92 -17.11 11.65 7.67
CA GLU A 92 -17.08 11.32 6.25
C GLU A 92 -16.33 10.01 5.98
N ALA A 93 -15.18 9.80 6.60
CA ALA A 93 -14.44 8.54 6.47
C ALA A 93 -15.21 7.36 7.09
N GLN A 94 -15.86 7.56 8.24
CA GLN A 94 -16.70 6.55 8.90
C GLN A 94 -17.90 6.15 8.05
N GLU A 95 -18.55 7.11 7.39
CA GLU A 95 -19.63 6.85 6.45
C GLU A 95 -19.16 6.03 5.26
N MET A 96 -17.95 6.31 4.76
CA MET A 96 -17.36 5.57 3.63
C MET A 96 -16.94 4.14 3.98
N TYR A 97 -16.50 3.88 5.20
CA TYR A 97 -16.35 2.50 5.69
C TYR A 97 -17.68 1.74 5.65
N THR A 98 -18.74 2.36 6.16
CA THR A 98 -20.07 1.77 6.18
C THR A 98 -20.60 1.53 4.76
N LEU A 99 -20.38 2.48 3.85
CA LEU A 99 -20.75 2.35 2.44
C LEU A 99 -20.00 1.20 1.77
N ALA A 100 -18.67 1.13 1.93
CA ALA A 100 -17.84 0.09 1.32
C ALA A 100 -18.24 -1.31 1.82
N ASP A 101 -18.50 -1.48 3.13
CA ASP A 101 -19.02 -2.72 3.71
C ASP A 101 -20.37 -3.10 3.11
N GLY A 102 -21.29 -2.13 2.95
CA GLY A 102 -22.57 -2.34 2.29
C GLY A 102 -22.43 -2.78 0.83
N GLN A 103 -21.50 -2.20 0.08
CA GLN A 103 -21.25 -2.61 -1.31
C GLN A 103 -20.58 -4.00 -1.39
N LEU A 104 -19.66 -4.30 -0.49
CA LEU A 104 -19.07 -5.65 -0.37
C LEU A 104 -20.16 -6.70 -0.11
N ARG A 105 -21.10 -6.43 0.80
CA ARG A 105 -22.24 -7.33 1.06
C ARG A 105 -23.06 -7.57 -0.19
N ARG A 106 -23.44 -6.53 -0.94
CA ARG A 106 -24.16 -6.63 -2.21
C ARG A 106 -23.41 -7.51 -3.22
N LEU A 107 -22.10 -7.32 -3.33
CA LEU A 107 -21.24 -8.09 -4.25
C LEU A 107 -21.22 -9.56 -3.85
N LEU A 108 -21.02 -9.88 -2.57
CA LEU A 108 -21.03 -11.26 -2.08
C LEU A 108 -22.38 -11.93 -2.30
N GLU A 109 -23.49 -11.25 -2.04
CA GLU A 109 -24.85 -11.74 -2.33
C GLU A 109 -25.07 -11.98 -3.83
N ALA A 110 -24.49 -11.15 -4.69
CA ALA A 110 -24.57 -11.34 -6.14
C ALA A 110 -23.77 -12.56 -6.63
N ILE A 111 -22.62 -12.86 -6.01
CA ILE A 111 -21.77 -14.00 -6.36
C ILE A 111 -22.33 -15.30 -5.78
N CYS A 112 -22.83 -15.27 -4.53
CA CYS A 112 -23.40 -16.44 -3.83
C CYS A 112 -24.74 -16.88 -4.38
N ARG A 113 -24.98 -16.79 -5.68
CA ARG A 113 -26.15 -17.35 -6.37
C ARG A 113 -25.83 -18.79 -6.76
N ASP A 114 -26.89 -19.63 -6.82
CA ASP A 114 -26.80 -21.00 -7.32
C ASP A 114 -25.84 -21.92 -6.52
N ASP A 115 -25.82 -21.78 -5.17
CA ASP A 115 -24.99 -22.56 -4.25
C ASP A 115 -23.46 -22.38 -4.40
N VAL A 116 -23.02 -21.36 -5.12
CA VAL A 116 -21.60 -21.00 -5.22
C VAL A 116 -21.22 -20.06 -4.08
N THR A 117 -20.25 -20.43 -3.25
CA THR A 117 -19.64 -19.56 -2.25
C THR A 117 -18.22 -19.29 -2.69
N PRO A 118 -17.85 -18.02 -2.96
CA PRO A 118 -16.49 -17.70 -3.39
C PRO A 118 -15.51 -17.72 -2.22
N ASP A 119 -14.26 -18.06 -2.50
CA ASP A 119 -13.16 -17.70 -1.63
C ASP A 119 -12.84 -16.21 -1.83
N THR A 120 -12.81 -15.46 -0.75
CA THR A 120 -12.72 -14.00 -0.78
C THR A 120 -11.59 -13.51 0.10
N PHE A 121 -10.79 -12.58 -0.41
CA PHE A 121 -9.86 -11.77 0.37
C PHE A 121 -10.37 -10.33 0.45
N ILE A 122 -10.33 -9.75 1.64
CA ILE A 122 -10.54 -8.33 1.88
C ILE A 122 -9.22 -7.78 2.38
N VAL A 123 -8.63 -6.87 1.61
CA VAL A 123 -7.29 -6.35 1.88
C VAL A 123 -7.27 -4.84 1.73
N SER A 124 -6.43 -4.16 2.54
CA SER A 124 -6.02 -2.78 2.27
C SER A 124 -4.56 -2.78 1.79
N ASP A 125 -4.19 -1.79 1.01
CA ASP A 125 -2.81 -1.62 0.52
C ASP A 125 -1.89 -1.01 1.59
N HIS A 126 -2.42 -0.21 2.50
CA HIS A 126 -1.74 0.41 3.63
C HIS A 126 -2.73 0.76 4.75
N GLY A 127 -2.18 1.18 5.89
CA GLY A 127 -2.90 1.86 6.95
C GLY A 127 -2.77 3.39 6.82
N TYR A 128 -3.05 4.14 7.90
CA TYR A 128 -3.12 5.59 7.88
C TYR A 128 -2.59 6.23 9.15
N SER A 129 -2.11 7.48 9.02
CA SER A 129 -1.83 8.39 10.13
C SER A 129 -2.38 9.79 9.83
N THR A 130 -2.58 10.60 10.88
CA THR A 130 -2.98 12.00 10.74
C THR A 130 -1.76 12.89 10.60
N ILE A 131 -1.76 13.81 9.65
CA ILE A 131 -0.69 14.79 9.49
C ILE A 131 -0.73 15.77 10.67
N ASP A 132 0.32 15.81 11.46
CA ASP A 132 0.49 16.79 12.56
C ASP A 132 1.50 17.89 12.22
N GLU A 133 2.33 17.69 11.20
CA GLU A 133 3.26 18.68 10.66
C GLU A 133 3.51 18.44 9.16
N VAL A 134 3.59 19.50 8.37
CA VAL A 134 3.99 19.44 6.96
C VAL A 134 5.42 19.93 6.82
N ILE A 135 6.26 19.12 6.16
CA ILE A 135 7.68 19.36 5.95
C ILE A 135 7.95 19.69 4.48
N ASP A 136 8.38 20.90 4.18
CA ASP A 136 8.93 21.26 2.85
C ASP A 136 10.38 20.75 2.75
N VAL A 137 10.54 19.47 2.42
CA VAL A 137 11.85 18.83 2.34
C VAL A 137 12.75 19.49 1.29
N PRO A 138 12.25 19.84 0.08
CA PRO A 138 13.05 20.60 -0.89
C PRO A 138 13.57 21.94 -0.38
N ALA A 139 12.75 22.70 0.39
CA ALA A 139 13.20 23.94 0.96
C ALA A 139 14.28 23.73 2.03
N LYS A 140 14.06 22.79 2.95
CA LYS A 140 15.02 22.46 4.03
C LYS A 140 16.38 22.03 3.48
N LEU A 141 16.39 21.21 2.43
CA LEU A 141 17.65 20.79 1.77
C LEU A 141 18.34 21.96 1.07
N ALA A 142 17.58 22.81 0.37
CA ALA A 142 18.13 24.00 -0.28
C ALA A 142 18.72 25.00 0.73
N ASP A 143 18.05 25.23 1.86
CA ASP A 143 18.52 26.08 2.94
C ASP A 143 19.81 25.52 3.61
N ALA A 144 19.97 24.21 3.61
CA ALA A 144 21.19 23.53 4.07
C ALA A 144 22.32 23.53 3.02
N GLY A 145 22.09 24.15 1.86
CA GLY A 145 23.11 24.31 0.82
C GLY A 145 23.22 23.16 -0.18
N PHE A 146 22.23 22.26 -0.23
CA PHE A 146 22.17 21.23 -1.26
C PHE A 146 21.51 21.75 -2.53
N ALA A 147 22.07 21.37 -3.69
CA ALA A 147 21.50 21.70 -4.99
C ALA A 147 20.37 20.72 -5.35
N VAL A 148 19.13 21.12 -5.11
CA VAL A 148 17.93 20.30 -5.28
C VAL A 148 17.31 20.49 -6.67
N ALA A 149 16.81 19.42 -7.28
CA ALA A 149 16.07 19.48 -8.54
C ALA A 149 14.84 20.39 -8.41
N GLY A 150 14.57 21.18 -9.45
CA GLY A 150 13.51 22.20 -9.45
C GLY A 150 13.92 23.53 -8.82
N LYS A 151 14.98 23.57 -8.01
CA LYS A 151 15.56 24.78 -7.40
C LYS A 151 16.97 25.10 -7.94
N SER A 152 17.62 24.16 -8.60
CA SER A 152 18.97 24.28 -9.19
C SER A 152 19.00 23.84 -10.65
N GLN A 153 19.83 24.50 -11.48
CA GLN A 153 20.08 24.10 -12.87
C GLN A 153 21.00 22.87 -12.97
N SER A 154 21.75 22.58 -11.92
CA SER A 154 22.64 21.40 -11.81
C SER A 154 22.37 20.70 -10.49
N PRO A 155 21.27 19.95 -10.38
CA PRO A 155 20.90 19.34 -9.11
C PRO A 155 21.87 18.23 -8.72
N GLU A 156 22.21 18.18 -7.44
CA GLU A 156 22.91 17.07 -6.78
C GLU A 156 21.92 16.03 -6.25
N ILE A 157 20.68 16.47 -5.93
CA ILE A 157 19.65 15.65 -5.31
C ILE A 157 18.34 15.80 -6.08
N ILE A 158 17.73 14.67 -6.40
CA ILE A 158 16.33 14.57 -6.87
C ILE A 158 15.50 13.99 -5.73
N ILE A 159 14.34 14.57 -5.46
CA ILE A 159 13.45 14.18 -4.38
C ILE A 159 12.16 13.62 -4.97
N ALA A 160 11.73 12.46 -4.47
CA ALA A 160 10.40 11.93 -4.68
C ALA A 160 9.70 11.86 -3.33
N GLU A 161 8.72 12.74 -3.13
CA GLU A 161 7.90 12.82 -1.92
C GLU A 161 6.79 11.77 -1.98
N ASN A 162 6.51 11.11 -0.85
CA ASN A 162 5.51 10.06 -0.73
C ASN A 162 4.81 10.13 0.66
N GLY A 163 4.15 11.25 0.94
CA GLY A 163 3.47 11.44 2.21
C GLY A 163 4.42 11.35 3.41
N GLY A 164 4.33 10.27 4.18
CA GLY A 164 5.16 10.02 5.36
C GLY A 164 6.62 9.62 5.08
N SER A 165 7.05 9.60 3.82
CA SER A 165 8.44 9.32 3.44
C SER A 165 8.90 10.14 2.25
N VAL A 166 10.23 10.19 2.06
CA VAL A 166 10.87 10.79 0.89
C VAL A 166 11.98 9.87 0.37
N LEU A 167 12.05 9.75 -0.95
CA LEU A 167 13.10 9.03 -1.64
C LEU A 167 14.07 10.02 -2.28
N LEU A 168 15.35 9.87 -1.99
CA LEU A 168 16.41 10.79 -2.42
C LEU A 168 17.33 10.07 -3.40
N TYR A 169 17.55 10.68 -4.56
CA TYR A 169 18.38 10.16 -5.63
C TYR A 169 19.54 11.12 -5.86
N ILE A 170 20.74 10.57 -6.05
CA ILE A 170 21.99 11.30 -6.30
C ILE A 170 22.46 10.95 -7.72
N PRO A 171 22.04 11.68 -8.78
CA PRO A 171 22.21 11.29 -10.19
C PRO A 171 23.64 11.11 -10.63
N ASN A 172 24.54 11.85 -10.01
CA ASN A 172 25.99 11.74 -10.25
C ASN A 172 26.64 11.69 -8.88
N GLU A 173 27.12 10.54 -8.47
CA GLU A 173 27.86 10.37 -7.24
C GLU A 173 29.18 11.15 -7.28
N LYS A 174 29.04 12.47 -7.20
CA LYS A 174 30.15 13.34 -6.90
C LYS A 174 30.50 13.05 -5.46
N THR A 175 31.65 12.49 -5.27
CA THR A 175 32.23 12.06 -4.01
C THR A 175 31.79 12.94 -2.83
N GLY A 176 31.07 12.34 -1.90
CA GLY A 176 30.70 12.92 -0.62
C GLY A 176 29.34 13.59 -0.49
N VAL A 177 28.52 13.72 -1.55
CA VAL A 177 27.16 14.29 -1.42
C VAL A 177 26.28 13.41 -0.55
N GLY A 178 26.27 12.10 -0.78
CA GLY A 178 25.47 11.15 0.00
C GLY A 178 25.85 11.14 1.47
N THR A 179 27.13 11.06 1.79
CA THR A 179 27.63 11.10 3.17
C THR A 179 27.24 12.41 3.86
N ARG A 180 27.49 13.56 3.21
CA ARG A 180 27.13 14.88 3.75
C ARG A 180 25.62 15.01 3.96
N LEU A 181 24.83 14.44 3.05
CA LEU A 181 23.37 14.44 3.15
C LEU A 181 22.89 13.62 4.34
N ILE A 182 23.43 12.42 4.54
CA ILE A 182 23.08 11.55 5.66
C ILE A 182 23.50 12.20 6.99
N GLU A 183 24.71 12.74 7.08
CA GLU A 183 25.18 13.46 8.27
C GLU A 183 24.24 14.63 8.65
N TRP A 184 23.73 15.36 7.66
CA TRP A 184 22.78 16.42 7.90
C TRP A 184 21.38 15.89 8.29
N LEU A 185 20.89 14.81 7.64
CA LEU A 185 19.58 14.22 7.90
C LEU A 185 19.45 13.68 9.32
N VAL A 186 20.51 13.08 9.86
CA VAL A 186 20.54 12.53 11.24
C VAL A 186 20.19 13.57 12.30
N ASP A 187 20.59 14.83 12.08
CA ASP A 187 20.33 15.91 13.02
C ASP A 187 18.95 16.56 12.85
N GLN A 188 18.12 16.09 11.90
CA GLN A 188 16.84 16.72 11.63
C GLN A 188 15.73 16.16 12.52
N PRO A 189 15.00 17.00 13.29
CA PRO A 189 13.97 16.53 14.23
C PRO A 189 12.71 15.96 13.54
N TRP A 190 12.58 16.17 12.23
CA TRP A 190 11.48 15.66 11.42
C TRP A 190 11.78 14.31 10.76
N VAL A 191 13.02 13.83 10.84
CA VAL A 191 13.42 12.51 10.33
C VAL A 191 13.05 11.45 11.37
N GLY A 192 12.38 10.39 10.92
CA GLY A 192 12.09 9.20 11.71
C GLY A 192 13.20 8.17 11.57
N ALA A 193 13.44 7.69 10.34
CA ALA A 193 14.48 6.72 10.05
C ALA A 193 15.11 6.97 8.68
N ILE A 194 16.33 6.44 8.50
CA ILE A 194 17.09 6.51 7.26
C ILE A 194 17.48 5.10 6.82
N ALA A 195 17.22 4.78 5.54
CA ALA A 195 17.75 3.59 4.89
C ALA A 195 18.67 3.99 3.74
N THR A 196 19.84 3.34 3.67
CA THR A 196 20.84 3.58 2.62
C THR A 196 21.81 2.41 2.52
N ASP A 197 22.41 2.23 1.35
CA ASP A 197 23.51 1.30 1.10
C ASP A 197 24.81 2.05 0.69
N ILE A 198 24.93 3.35 1.04
CA ILE A 198 26.15 4.13 0.77
C ILE A 198 27.27 3.68 1.71
N ASP A 199 28.34 3.12 1.14
CA ASP A 199 29.43 2.41 1.86
C ASP A 199 30.24 3.28 2.86
N GLN A 200 30.17 4.59 2.79
CA GLN A 200 30.97 5.50 3.60
C GLN A 200 30.31 5.91 4.93
N VAL A 201 29.13 5.38 5.19
CA VAL A 201 28.35 5.66 6.41
C VAL A 201 28.39 4.45 7.32
N ARG A 202 28.39 4.64 8.64
CA ARG A 202 28.40 3.55 9.63
C ARG A 202 27.21 2.63 9.39
N SER A 203 27.46 1.47 8.80
CA SER A 203 26.45 0.51 8.35
C SER A 203 25.58 -0.05 9.48
N GLU A 204 26.01 0.08 10.74
CA GLU A 204 25.28 -0.42 11.91
C GLU A 204 24.20 0.53 12.42
N GLU A 205 24.22 1.81 12.00
CA GLU A 205 23.27 2.85 12.45
C GLU A 205 22.06 2.99 11.52
N PHE A 206 22.16 2.49 10.28
CA PHE A 206 21.13 2.66 9.26
C PHE A 206 20.60 1.33 8.74
N THR A 207 19.33 1.34 8.34
CA THR A 207 18.71 0.20 7.66
C THR A 207 19.23 0.13 6.22
N SER A 208 19.59 -1.08 5.74
CA SER A 208 19.94 -1.28 4.33
C SER A 208 18.70 -1.19 3.44
N LEU A 209 18.78 -0.48 2.31
CA LEU A 209 17.74 -0.45 1.28
C LEU A 209 17.40 -1.86 0.80
N LYS A 210 18.40 -2.72 0.70
CA LYS A 210 18.22 -4.12 0.31
C LYS A 210 17.37 -4.89 1.31
N SER A 211 17.51 -4.64 2.61
CA SER A 211 16.70 -5.30 3.64
C SER A 211 15.24 -4.86 3.60
N LEU A 212 14.96 -3.67 3.07
CA LEU A 212 13.61 -3.17 2.80
C LEU A 212 13.04 -3.62 1.43
N GLY A 213 13.79 -4.41 0.65
CA GLY A 213 13.40 -4.80 -0.70
C GLY A 213 13.50 -3.68 -1.73
N LEU A 214 14.09 -2.53 -1.38
CA LEU A 214 14.31 -1.40 -2.29
C LEU A 214 15.55 -1.65 -3.16
N VAL A 215 15.41 -2.59 -4.09
CA VAL A 215 16.48 -3.01 -5.01
C VAL A 215 16.03 -2.87 -6.45
N GLY A 216 16.92 -2.41 -7.33
CA GLY A 216 16.63 -2.30 -8.76
C GLY A 216 17.13 -0.99 -9.36
N THR A 217 16.93 -0.82 -10.67
CA THR A 217 17.44 0.33 -11.43
C THR A 217 16.79 1.68 -11.08
N ARG A 218 15.70 1.66 -10.36
CA ARG A 218 14.96 2.85 -9.90
C ARG A 218 14.94 2.99 -8.38
N SER A 219 15.74 2.19 -7.68
CA SER A 219 15.87 2.33 -6.22
C SER A 219 16.48 3.69 -5.88
N PRO A 220 16.07 4.33 -4.76
CA PRO A 220 16.72 5.53 -4.29
C PRO A 220 18.13 5.22 -3.76
N ASP A 221 18.94 6.24 -3.59
CA ASP A 221 20.22 6.15 -2.87
C ASP A 221 20.00 6.25 -1.35
N ILE A 222 18.97 7.00 -0.94
CA ILE A 222 18.57 7.16 0.45
C ILE A 222 17.04 7.17 0.51
N ALA A 223 16.45 6.38 1.40
CA ALA A 223 15.05 6.47 1.77
C ALA A 223 14.92 6.98 3.21
N VAL A 224 14.05 7.96 3.41
CA VAL A 224 13.82 8.61 4.71
C VAL A 224 12.35 8.49 5.05
N THR A 225 12.01 7.97 6.24
CA THR A 225 10.68 8.16 6.80
C THR A 225 10.65 9.40 7.65
N LEU A 226 9.50 10.06 7.67
CA LEU A 226 9.29 11.21 8.52
C LEU A 226 8.85 10.73 9.91
N ARG A 227 9.08 11.53 10.94
CA ARG A 227 8.74 11.18 12.32
C ARG A 227 7.26 10.85 12.47
N SER A 228 6.95 9.87 13.28
CA SER A 228 5.60 9.42 13.56
C SER A 228 5.39 9.14 15.05
N SER A 229 4.13 9.02 15.45
CA SER A 229 3.72 8.62 16.79
C SER A 229 2.45 7.77 16.71
N LEU A 230 2.38 6.70 17.47
CA LEU A 230 1.16 5.87 17.56
C LEU A 230 0.00 6.57 18.28
N THR A 231 0.29 7.67 18.96
CA THR A 231 -0.71 8.48 19.65
C THR A 231 -0.74 9.89 19.06
N GLY A 232 -1.87 10.25 18.45
CA GLY A 232 -2.04 11.58 17.87
C GLY A 232 -2.24 12.67 18.91
N LYS A 233 -1.83 13.89 18.58
CA LYS A 233 -2.08 15.08 19.41
C LYS A 233 -3.58 15.43 19.45
N ALA A 234 -4.29 15.17 18.35
CA ALA A 234 -5.72 15.47 18.21
C ALA A 234 -6.61 14.31 18.69
N SER A 235 -6.17 13.05 18.53
CA SER A 235 -6.89 11.88 18.99
C SER A 235 -5.90 10.84 19.52
N PRO A 236 -6.03 10.39 20.77
CA PRO A 236 -5.11 9.42 21.36
C PRO A 236 -5.19 8.02 20.72
N ASN A 237 -6.24 7.75 19.96
CA ASN A 237 -6.49 6.46 19.31
C ASN A 237 -6.08 6.45 17.83
N VAL A 238 -5.59 7.56 17.30
CA VAL A 238 -5.18 7.69 15.89
C VAL A 238 -3.72 8.08 15.85
N ALA A 239 -2.92 7.34 15.11
CA ALA A 239 -1.51 7.68 14.89
C ALA A 239 -1.37 9.03 14.17
N SER A 240 -0.28 9.73 14.44
CA SER A 240 0.04 10.98 13.76
C SER A 240 1.49 11.02 13.31
N GLY A 241 1.80 11.86 12.34
CA GLY A 241 3.15 12.03 11.85
C GLY A 241 3.35 13.27 11.00
N ALA A 242 4.60 13.53 10.69
CA ALA A 242 4.96 14.52 9.71
C ALA A 242 4.75 13.97 8.30
N ALA A 243 4.44 14.84 7.34
CA ALA A 243 4.30 14.48 5.94
C ALA A 243 5.01 15.50 5.04
N ALA A 244 5.53 15.02 3.89
CA ALA A 244 6.16 15.86 2.88
C ALA A 244 5.13 16.48 1.92
N GLY A 245 3.95 16.85 2.43
CA GLY A 245 2.86 17.43 1.67
C GLY A 245 1.53 17.24 2.38
N GLY A 246 0.44 17.67 1.74
CA GLY A 246 -0.89 17.61 2.34
C GLY A 246 -1.19 18.79 3.26
N GLN A 247 -2.05 18.57 4.23
CA GLN A 247 -2.51 19.58 5.18
C GLN A 247 -2.58 18.98 6.59
N VAL A 248 -2.20 19.75 7.59
CA VAL A 248 -2.33 19.36 9.00
C VAL A 248 -3.80 19.04 9.33
N GLY A 249 -4.02 17.93 10.00
CA GLY A 249 -5.34 17.46 10.44
C GLY A 249 -6.02 16.46 9.50
N VAL A 250 -5.54 16.32 8.24
CA VAL A 250 -6.04 15.28 7.33
C VAL A 250 -5.19 14.02 7.42
N GLY A 251 -5.66 12.93 6.78
CA GLY A 251 -4.95 11.67 6.75
C GLY A 251 -3.84 11.63 5.70
N SER A 252 -2.80 10.86 5.98
CA SER A 252 -1.72 10.52 5.06
C SER A 252 -1.22 9.10 5.31
N HIS A 253 -0.43 8.61 4.37
CA HIS A 253 0.25 7.33 4.41
C HIS A 253 1.61 7.42 3.70
N GLY A 254 2.29 6.28 3.50
CA GLY A 254 3.60 6.21 2.83
C GLY A 254 4.77 6.36 3.78
N GLY A 255 4.52 6.50 5.08
CA GLY A 255 5.51 6.41 6.13
C GLY A 255 5.82 4.98 6.54
N GLY A 256 6.68 4.82 7.54
CA GLY A 256 7.11 3.53 8.07
C GLY A 256 6.49 3.16 9.41
N SER A 257 5.56 3.96 9.94
CA SER A 257 4.94 3.68 11.23
C SER A 257 4.15 2.36 11.21
N SER A 258 4.08 1.67 12.34
CA SER A 258 3.28 0.45 12.44
C SER A 258 1.79 0.68 12.16
N ALA A 259 1.28 1.90 12.33
CA ALA A 259 -0.09 2.26 11.98
C ALA A 259 -0.33 2.32 10.46
N GLU A 260 0.69 2.66 9.68
CA GLU A 260 0.62 2.69 8.21
C GLU A 260 1.02 1.36 7.58
N MET A 261 1.94 0.62 8.20
CA MET A 261 2.42 -0.67 7.72
C MET A 261 1.46 -1.83 8.03
N HIS A 262 0.72 -1.76 9.14
CA HIS A 262 -0.22 -2.81 9.56
C HIS A 262 -1.58 -2.59 8.92
N ASN A 263 -1.79 -3.21 7.78
CA ASN A 263 -3.02 -3.14 7.00
C ASN A 263 -3.98 -4.32 7.26
N THR A 264 -5.16 -4.27 6.64
CA THR A 264 -6.21 -5.28 6.79
C THR A 264 -5.96 -6.47 5.88
N LEU A 265 -6.09 -7.69 6.42
CA LEU A 265 -6.16 -8.93 5.65
C LEU A 265 -7.19 -9.87 6.28
N ILE A 266 -8.32 -10.05 5.60
CA ILE A 266 -9.39 -10.98 6.00
C ILE A 266 -9.59 -11.98 4.87
N ALA A 267 -9.71 -13.26 5.22
CA ALA A 267 -10.03 -14.33 4.26
C ALA A 267 -11.35 -15.00 4.68
N HIS A 268 -12.23 -15.23 3.71
CA HIS A 268 -13.53 -15.85 3.90
C HIS A 268 -13.86 -16.77 2.73
N GLY A 269 -14.52 -17.88 3.01
CA GLY A 269 -14.97 -18.82 1.99
C GLY A 269 -14.73 -20.27 2.39
N PRO A 270 -15.15 -21.24 1.54
CA PRO A 270 -15.10 -22.67 1.86
C PRO A 270 -13.68 -23.23 2.05
N SER A 271 -12.69 -22.60 1.43
CA SER A 271 -11.28 -23.03 1.57
C SER A 271 -10.59 -22.47 2.80
N PHE A 272 -11.23 -21.57 3.54
CA PHE A 272 -10.64 -20.94 4.72
C PHE A 272 -11.21 -21.48 6.04
N LYS A 273 -10.39 -21.46 7.08
CA LYS A 273 -10.82 -21.73 8.45
C LYS A 273 -11.74 -20.61 8.94
N SER A 274 -12.81 -20.97 9.63
CA SER A 274 -13.74 -19.99 10.23
C SER A 274 -13.34 -19.63 11.66
N GLY A 275 -13.47 -18.35 12.03
CA GLY A 275 -13.28 -17.86 13.38
C GLY A 275 -11.83 -17.93 13.91
N VAL A 276 -10.85 -17.91 13.01
CA VAL A 276 -9.42 -17.97 13.36
C VAL A 276 -8.79 -16.58 13.18
N ASN A 277 -8.05 -16.15 14.21
CA ASN A 277 -7.11 -15.04 14.11
C ASN A 277 -5.69 -15.62 14.06
N SER A 278 -4.94 -15.30 13.00
CA SER A 278 -3.54 -15.67 12.88
C SER A 278 -2.66 -14.53 13.39
N TYR A 279 -1.65 -14.86 14.19
CA TYR A 279 -0.60 -13.94 14.63
C TYR A 279 0.70 -14.15 13.84
N LEU A 280 0.68 -15.00 12.83
CA LEU A 280 1.82 -15.17 11.95
C LEU A 280 1.94 -13.94 11.03
N PRO A 281 3.17 -13.45 10.79
CA PRO A 281 3.37 -12.31 9.93
C PRO A 281 2.93 -12.64 8.51
N SER A 282 2.25 -11.70 7.88
CA SER A 282 1.77 -11.78 6.51
C SER A 282 1.81 -10.40 5.86
N GLY A 283 1.77 -10.37 4.54
CA GLY A 283 1.74 -9.14 3.74
C GLY A 283 0.91 -9.31 2.48
N ASN A 284 0.66 -8.23 1.76
CA ASN A 284 -0.07 -8.25 0.49
C ASN A 284 0.59 -9.14 -0.56
N ILE A 285 1.91 -9.36 -0.45
CA ILE A 285 2.66 -10.29 -1.30
C ILE A 285 2.22 -11.76 -1.17
N ASP A 286 1.55 -12.12 -0.08
CA ASP A 286 1.11 -13.50 0.21
C ASP A 286 -0.25 -13.83 -0.42
N VAL A 287 -0.99 -12.81 -0.87
CA VAL A 287 -2.31 -12.99 -1.49
C VAL A 287 -2.19 -13.77 -2.80
N LEU A 288 -1.28 -13.35 -3.69
CA LEU A 288 -1.09 -13.99 -4.99
C LEU A 288 -0.72 -15.48 -4.88
N PRO A 289 0.32 -15.91 -4.14
CA PRO A 289 0.67 -17.33 -4.05
C PRO A 289 -0.44 -18.16 -3.38
N THR A 290 -1.24 -17.55 -2.50
CA THR A 290 -2.39 -18.22 -1.89
C THR A 290 -3.51 -18.41 -2.91
N ILE A 291 -3.85 -17.41 -3.73
CA ILE A 291 -4.82 -17.53 -4.84
C ILE A 291 -4.39 -18.60 -5.83
N LEU A 292 -3.12 -18.59 -6.28
CA LEU A 292 -2.61 -19.62 -7.19
C LEU A 292 -2.77 -21.03 -6.62
N THR A 293 -2.51 -21.21 -5.32
CA THR A 293 -2.69 -22.50 -4.63
C THR A 293 -4.16 -22.92 -4.58
N LEU A 294 -5.08 -21.98 -4.31
CA LEU A 294 -6.53 -22.25 -4.32
C LEU A 294 -7.03 -22.68 -5.69
N LEU A 295 -6.47 -22.10 -6.75
CA LEU A 295 -6.76 -22.47 -8.13
C LEU A 295 -6.06 -23.76 -8.59
N GLY A 296 -5.26 -24.40 -7.74
CA GLY A 296 -4.47 -25.59 -8.10
C GLY A 296 -3.32 -25.29 -9.06
N LEU A 297 -2.89 -24.05 -9.17
CA LEU A 297 -1.82 -23.60 -10.04
C LEU A 297 -0.47 -23.64 -9.32
N HIS A 298 0.60 -23.84 -10.09
CA HIS A 298 1.96 -23.76 -9.58
C HIS A 298 2.30 -22.30 -9.25
N VAL A 299 2.88 -22.07 -8.06
CA VAL A 299 3.44 -20.77 -7.67
C VAL A 299 4.81 -20.60 -8.33
N PRO A 300 5.00 -19.62 -9.24
CA PRO A 300 6.28 -19.42 -9.90
C PRO A 300 7.40 -18.98 -8.91
N ASP A 301 8.64 -19.38 -9.19
CA ASP A 301 9.79 -19.10 -8.31
C ASP A 301 10.07 -17.61 -8.08
N HIS A 302 9.65 -16.73 -8.99
CA HIS A 302 9.81 -15.28 -8.85
C HIS A 302 8.76 -14.61 -7.96
N VAL A 303 7.75 -15.34 -7.50
CA VAL A 303 6.75 -14.85 -6.54
C VAL A 303 7.36 -14.87 -5.16
N GLN A 304 7.46 -13.70 -4.52
CA GLN A 304 8.20 -13.53 -3.26
C GLN A 304 7.40 -13.89 -2.00
N GLY A 305 6.07 -13.84 -2.08
CA GLY A 305 5.19 -14.15 -0.95
C GLY A 305 5.10 -15.65 -0.67
N ARG A 306 4.50 -15.98 0.47
CA ARG A 306 4.21 -17.36 0.87
C ARG A 306 2.72 -17.69 0.76
N VAL A 307 2.39 -18.97 0.71
CA VAL A 307 1.01 -19.42 0.84
C VAL A 307 0.60 -19.31 2.31
N LEU A 308 -0.55 -18.68 2.59
CA LEU A 308 -1.13 -18.51 3.93
C LEU A 308 -1.77 -19.82 4.41
N ARG A 309 -0.96 -20.86 4.60
CA ARG A 309 -1.42 -22.22 4.95
C ARG A 309 -2.16 -22.27 6.28
N GLU A 310 -1.82 -21.41 7.22
CA GLU A 310 -2.51 -21.27 8.50
C GLU A 310 -3.98 -20.87 8.38
N ALA A 311 -4.34 -20.20 7.27
CA ALA A 311 -5.71 -19.79 6.97
C ALA A 311 -6.52 -20.88 6.25
N LEU A 312 -5.85 -21.84 5.58
CA LEU A 312 -6.53 -22.84 4.74
C LEU A 312 -7.13 -23.98 5.58
N SER A 313 -8.37 -24.36 5.27
CA SER A 313 -9.13 -25.39 5.98
C SER A 313 -8.54 -26.80 5.82
N ASN A 314 -7.89 -27.10 4.69
CA ASN A 314 -7.30 -28.38 4.35
C ASN A 314 -5.81 -28.50 4.67
N SER A 315 -5.20 -27.46 5.26
CA SER A 315 -3.80 -27.55 5.64
C SER A 315 -3.62 -28.21 6.99
N GLU A 316 -2.53 -28.97 7.15
CA GLU A 316 -2.06 -29.43 8.46
C GLU A 316 -1.95 -28.23 9.41
N THR A 317 -2.19 -28.48 10.70
CA THR A 317 -2.23 -27.43 11.74
C THR A 317 -0.91 -26.69 11.80
N VAL A 318 -0.79 -25.60 11.06
CA VAL A 318 0.22 -24.58 11.35
C VAL A 318 -0.26 -23.90 12.63
N PRO A 319 0.53 -23.90 13.72
CA PRO A 319 0.11 -23.23 14.92
C PRO A 319 -0.10 -21.74 14.66
N THR A 320 -1.32 -21.24 14.86
CA THR A 320 -1.68 -19.83 14.66
C THR A 320 -1.22 -18.93 15.81
N ASN A 321 -0.76 -19.52 16.91
CA ASN A 321 -0.32 -18.84 18.13
C ASN A 321 1.20 -18.74 18.28
N ILE A 322 1.97 -19.05 17.24
CA ILE A 322 3.41 -18.81 17.25
C ILE A 322 3.63 -17.30 17.25
N GLN A 323 4.36 -16.80 18.25
CA GLN A 323 4.85 -15.44 18.24
C GLN A 323 5.98 -15.36 17.19
N PRO A 324 5.91 -14.44 16.21
CA PRO A 324 6.99 -14.27 15.27
C PRO A 324 8.24 -13.80 16.00
N ALA A 325 9.40 -14.19 15.48
CA ALA A 325 10.64 -13.59 15.95
C ALA A 325 10.70 -12.15 15.42
N LEU A 326 10.84 -11.19 16.33
CA LEU A 326 11.08 -9.80 15.98
C LEU A 326 12.58 -9.57 15.89
N VAL A 327 13.01 -9.03 14.78
CA VAL A 327 14.41 -8.68 14.52
C VAL A 327 14.49 -7.18 14.29
N GLU A 328 15.36 -6.51 15.05
CA GLU A 328 15.63 -5.09 14.88
C GLU A 328 16.89 -4.91 14.05
N HIS A 329 16.82 -4.04 13.05
CA HIS A 329 17.94 -3.61 12.22
C HIS A 329 17.93 -2.09 12.13
N GLY A 330 18.82 -1.42 12.87
CA GLY A 330 18.79 0.03 12.96
C GLY A 330 17.41 0.50 13.43
N SER A 331 16.75 1.32 12.62
CA SER A 331 15.40 1.84 12.91
C SER A 331 14.28 0.97 12.33
N SER A 332 14.56 -0.23 11.83
CA SER A 332 13.53 -1.12 11.29
C SER A 332 13.22 -2.29 12.20
N ARG A 333 11.96 -2.71 12.21
CA ARG A 333 11.48 -3.90 12.90
C ARG A 333 10.85 -4.86 11.90
N LEU A 334 11.41 -6.06 11.85
CA LEU A 334 10.99 -7.13 10.96
C LEU A 334 10.36 -8.27 11.77
N ALA A 335 9.23 -8.79 11.33
CA ALA A 335 8.69 -10.05 11.82
C ALA A 335 9.12 -11.18 10.89
N THR A 336 9.69 -12.26 11.42
CA THR A 336 10.20 -13.38 10.64
C THR A 336 9.40 -14.64 10.87
N PHE A 337 9.14 -15.39 9.80
CA PHE A 337 8.52 -16.69 9.83
C PHE A 337 9.12 -17.60 8.76
N GLY A 338 9.81 -18.67 9.15
CA GLY A 338 10.57 -19.50 8.21
C GLY A 338 11.65 -18.68 7.49
N ASN A 339 11.61 -18.66 6.18
CA ASN A 339 12.52 -17.89 5.33
C ASN A 339 11.96 -16.51 4.92
N TYR A 340 10.82 -16.12 5.47
CA TYR A 340 10.13 -14.89 5.12
C TYR A 340 10.35 -13.82 6.20
N SER A 341 10.49 -12.59 5.76
CA SER A 341 10.62 -11.42 6.63
C SER A 341 9.66 -10.34 6.18
N TYR A 342 8.95 -9.76 7.12
CA TYR A 342 7.91 -8.74 6.89
C TYR A 342 8.28 -7.49 7.66
N LEU A 343 8.35 -6.37 6.98
CA LEU A 343 8.59 -5.08 7.61
C LEU A 343 7.34 -4.66 8.41
N CYS A 344 7.51 -4.51 9.72
CA CYS A 344 6.44 -4.10 10.63
C CYS A 344 6.49 -2.62 10.95
N GLU A 345 7.69 -2.05 10.94
CA GLU A 345 7.92 -0.65 11.30
C GLU A 345 9.27 -0.19 10.75
N PHE A 346 9.34 1.07 10.34
CA PHE A 346 10.54 1.75 9.92
C PHE A 346 10.46 3.24 10.32
N GLY A 347 11.06 3.58 11.48
CA GLY A 347 11.05 4.94 12.01
C GLY A 347 10.80 5.05 13.49
#